data_b8d0ade254b9c7044f817cab511879f1
#
_entry.id   b8d0ade254b9c7044f817cab511879f1
#
_cell.length_a   1.000
_cell.length_b   1.000
_cell.length_c   1.000
_cell.angle_alpha   90.00
_cell.angle_beta   90.00
_cell.angle_gamma   90.00
#
_symmetry.space_group_name_H-M   'P 1'
#
loop_
_entity.id
_entity.type
_entity.pdbx_description
1 polymer ?
#
loop_
_entity_poly.entity_id
_entity_poly.type
_entity_poly.pdbx_seq_one_letter_code
_entity_poly.pdbx_strand_id
1 'polypeptide(L)' 'MTDRHECAKELFEERAAIFEFYAGYPRAEAERLAKMEVAEWLRAHPVEKGES' A
#
# COMPACT_ATOMS: atom_id res chain seq x y z
N MET A 1 -14.80 9.31 8.54
CA MET A 1 -13.56 8.90 9.09
C MET A 1 -12.95 7.76 8.35
N THR A 2 -11.67 7.80 8.15
CA THR A 2 -10.99 6.79 7.37
C THR A 2 -10.50 5.70 8.27
N ASP A 3 -10.75 4.47 7.93
CA ASP A 3 -10.22 3.41 8.75
C ASP A 3 -8.95 2.87 8.11
N ARG A 4 -8.35 1.88 8.75
CA ARG A 4 -7.08 1.38 8.30
C ARG A 4 -7.16 0.73 6.94
N HIS A 5 -8.26 0.07 6.66
CA HIS A 5 -8.42 -0.58 5.39
C HIS A 5 -8.37 0.43 4.26
N GLU A 6 -9.03 1.55 4.45
CA GLU A 6 -9.03 2.55 3.42
C GLU A 6 -7.67 3.18 3.24
N CYS A 7 -6.95 3.41 4.34
CA CYS A 7 -5.63 3.95 4.24
C CYS A 7 -4.70 3.02 3.49
N ALA A 8 -4.77 1.74 3.80
CA ALA A 8 -3.92 0.77 3.13
C ALA A 8 -4.27 0.67 1.66
N LYS A 9 -5.55 0.74 1.34
CA LYS A 9 -5.97 0.65 -0.03
C LYS A 9 -5.48 1.85 -0.83
N GLU A 10 -5.61 3.02 -0.27
CA GLU A 10 -5.15 4.21 -0.95
C GLU A 10 -3.64 4.18 -1.15
N LEU A 11 -2.93 3.74 -0.14
CA LEU A 11 -1.49 3.65 -0.23
C LEU A 11 -1.09 2.66 -1.32
N PHE A 12 -1.80 1.54 -1.39
CA PHE A 12 -1.52 0.54 -2.40
C PHE A 12 -1.72 1.11 -3.80
N GLU A 13 -2.83 1.80 -4.02
CA GLU A 13 -3.10 2.35 -5.34
C GLU A 13 -2.10 3.42 -5.71
N GLU A 14 -1.72 4.22 -4.75
CA GLU A 14 -0.76 5.27 -4.99
C GLU A 14 0.59 4.68 -5.35
N ARG A 15 1.03 3.67 -4.59
CA ARG A 15 2.31 3.05 -4.87
C ARG A 15 2.29 2.32 -6.21
N ALA A 16 1.18 1.65 -6.52
CA ALA A 16 1.09 0.96 -7.79
C ALA A 16 1.20 1.95 -8.94
N ALA A 17 0.57 3.10 -8.80
CA ALA A 17 0.64 4.11 -9.85
C ALA A 17 2.07 4.62 -10.01
N ILE A 18 2.77 4.82 -8.91
CA ILE A 18 4.13 5.29 -8.96
C ILE A 18 5.02 4.27 -9.67
N PHE A 19 4.89 3.01 -9.31
CA PHE A 19 5.70 1.98 -9.95
C PHE A 19 5.38 1.89 -11.43
N GLU A 20 4.13 2.07 -11.79
CA GLU A 20 3.73 1.96 -13.17
C GLU A 20 4.21 3.15 -14.00
N PHE A 21 3.99 4.35 -13.50
CA PHE A 21 4.31 5.53 -14.26
C PHE A 21 5.76 5.98 -14.15
N TYR A 22 6.31 5.93 -12.99
CA TYR A 22 7.66 6.40 -12.81
C TYR A 22 8.72 5.34 -13.07
N ALA A 23 8.49 4.14 -12.59
CA ALA A 23 9.48 3.09 -12.77
C ALA A 23 9.27 2.30 -14.05
N GLY A 24 8.12 2.42 -14.67
CA GLY A 24 7.88 1.73 -15.92
C GLY A 24 7.53 0.28 -15.81
N TYR A 25 7.12 -0.16 -14.64
CA TYR A 25 6.74 -1.55 -14.46
C TYR A 25 5.38 -1.82 -15.08
N PRO A 26 5.15 -3.02 -15.58
CA PRO A 26 3.81 -3.40 -16.03
C PRO A 26 2.86 -3.39 -14.85
N ARG A 27 1.57 -3.28 -15.15
CA ARG A 27 0.58 -3.19 -14.09
C ARG A 27 0.67 -4.33 -13.09
N ALA A 28 0.83 -5.54 -13.57
CA ALA A 28 0.91 -6.69 -12.68
C ALA A 28 2.10 -6.58 -11.74
N GLU A 29 3.24 -6.17 -12.28
CA GLU A 29 4.42 -6.02 -11.46
C GLU A 29 4.26 -4.85 -10.50
N ALA A 30 3.69 -3.76 -10.97
CA ALA A 30 3.48 -2.60 -10.13
C ALA A 30 2.59 -2.95 -8.95
N GLU A 31 1.56 -3.73 -9.19
CA GLU A 31 0.67 -4.12 -8.11
C GLU A 31 1.37 -5.01 -7.11
N ARG A 32 2.20 -5.91 -7.61
CA ARG A 32 2.92 -6.80 -6.72
C ARG A 32 3.89 -6.02 -5.84
N LEU A 33 4.62 -5.09 -6.42
CA LEU A 33 5.55 -4.27 -5.67
C LEU A 33 4.81 -3.38 -4.69
N ALA A 34 3.69 -2.82 -5.11
CA ALA A 34 2.91 -1.97 -4.22
C ALA A 34 2.39 -2.78 -3.03
N LYS A 35 2.01 -4.02 -3.27
CA LYS A 35 1.52 -4.86 -2.21
C LYS A 35 2.62 -5.10 -1.18
N MET A 36 3.84 -5.30 -1.64
CA MET A 36 4.95 -5.50 -0.73
C MET A 36 5.23 -4.24 0.06
N GLU A 37 5.14 -3.09 -0.57
CA GLU A 37 5.36 -1.83 0.11
C GLU A 37 4.31 -1.61 1.19
N VAL A 38 3.06 -1.88 0.87
CA VAL A 38 1.99 -1.69 1.84
C VAL A 38 2.17 -2.67 3.00
N ALA A 39 2.58 -3.88 2.71
CA ALA A 39 2.78 -4.87 3.77
C ALA A 39 3.87 -4.40 4.72
N GLU A 40 4.92 -3.81 4.18
CA GLU A 40 5.98 -3.29 5.01
C GLU A 40 5.50 -2.10 5.83
N TRP A 41 4.70 -1.25 5.20
CA TRP A 41 4.16 -0.11 5.91
C TRP A 41 3.29 -0.56 7.08
N LEU A 42 2.46 -1.56 6.87
CA LEU A 42 1.61 -2.06 7.92
C LEU A 42 2.42 -2.70 9.04
N ARG A 43 3.54 -3.31 8.69
CA ARG A 43 4.38 -3.92 9.69
C ARG A 43 5.05 -2.85 10.54
N ALA A 44 5.46 -1.75 9.91
CA ALA A 44 6.08 -0.65 10.63
C ALA A 44 5.08 0.14 11.44
N HIS A 45 3.80 0.08 11.04
CA HIS A 45 2.74 0.81 11.75
C HIS A 45 1.67 -0.16 12.19
N PRO A 46 1.99 -1.03 13.14
CA PRO A 46 1.02 -2.06 13.55
C PRO A 46 -0.22 -1.47 14.18
N VAL A 47 -1.28 -2.23 14.09
CA VAL A 47 -2.53 -1.81 14.68
C VAL A 47 -2.43 -1.85 16.18
N GLU A 48 -2.88 -0.80 16.81
CA GLU A 48 -2.92 -0.80 18.25
C GLU A 48 -4.07 -1.65 18.72
N LYS A 49 -3.82 -2.45 19.69
CA LYS A 49 -4.87 -3.29 20.17
C LYS A 49 -6.02 -2.52 20.66
N GLY A 50 -5.79 -1.53 21.35
CA GLY A 50 -6.86 -0.82 21.95
C GLY A 50 -7.70 -0.08 20.97
N GLU A 51 -7.15 0.25 19.83
CA GLU A 51 -7.90 1.04 18.93
C GLU A 51 -8.79 0.29 18.02
N SER A 52 -8.68 -0.93 17.91
CA SER A 52 -9.58 -1.61 16.97
C SER A 52 -10.95 -1.84 17.55
#